data_b986ff38fa7926676a0626bc3f815715
#
_entry.id   b986ff38fa7926676a0626bc3f815715
#
_cell.length_a   1.000
_cell.length_b   1.000
_cell.length_c   1.000
_cell.angle_alpha   90.00
_cell.angle_beta   90.00
_cell.angle_gamma   90.00
#
_symmetry.space_group_name_H-M   'P 1'
#
loop_
_entity.id
_entity.type
_entity.pdbx_description
1 polymer ?
#
loop_
_entity_poly.entity_id
_entity_poly.type
_entity_poly.pdbx_seq_one_letter_code
_entity_poly.pdbx_strand_id
1 'polypeptide(L)'
;MPETQRREVPRLVGDELTTAVSFLDFQREAILRTCEGLTDDQLRWVGVPTGTNLLGLVSHLVDSEFWWFHHHVDGDAWDGDFDMNVPSSVTADEVRQAYRAAWGRSNEIIRRVGDPDALTALPVREQRLPLRWVLSHMIAETARHAGHADILREQIDGATGR
;
A
#
# COMPACT_ATOMS: atom_id res chain seq x y z
N MET A 1 -21.16 -12.10 -15.75
CA MET A 1 -20.18 -11.28 -15.01
C MET A 1 -18.90 -11.25 -15.81
N PRO A 2 -18.34 -10.10 -16.19
CA PRO A 2 -17.03 -10.10 -16.83
C PRO A 2 -16.02 -10.65 -15.82
N GLU A 3 -15.31 -11.68 -16.26
CA GLU A 3 -14.16 -12.22 -15.57
C GLU A 3 -13.15 -11.07 -15.40
N THR A 4 -12.98 -10.59 -14.17
CA THR A 4 -11.99 -9.55 -13.87
C THR A 4 -10.65 -10.14 -14.26
N GLN A 5 -10.01 -9.59 -15.29
CA GLN A 5 -8.75 -10.12 -15.83
C GLN A 5 -7.74 -10.25 -14.68
N ARG A 6 -7.49 -11.49 -14.26
CA ARG A 6 -6.49 -11.80 -13.24
C ARG A 6 -5.13 -11.31 -13.73
N ARG A 7 -4.55 -10.36 -13.02
CA ARG A 7 -3.20 -9.91 -13.34
C ARG A 7 -2.20 -11.01 -12.98
N GLU A 8 -1.31 -11.33 -13.91
CA GLU A 8 -0.25 -12.30 -13.64
C GLU A 8 0.76 -11.73 -12.64
N VAL A 9 1.25 -12.61 -11.76
CA VAL A 9 2.34 -12.30 -10.84
C VAL A 9 3.58 -11.91 -11.64
N PRO A 10 4.33 -10.86 -11.25
CA PRO A 10 5.52 -10.42 -11.96
C PRO A 10 6.53 -11.57 -12.14
N ARG A 11 6.99 -11.76 -13.36
CA ARG A 11 8.03 -12.75 -13.74
C ARG A 11 9.22 -12.02 -14.35
N LEU A 12 9.82 -11.11 -13.57
CA LEU A 12 10.96 -10.32 -14.01
C LEU A 12 12.26 -11.05 -13.66
N VAL A 13 13.20 -11.05 -14.62
CA VAL A 13 14.58 -11.42 -14.37
C VAL A 13 15.35 -10.13 -14.08
N GLY A 14 15.76 -9.96 -12.85
CA GLY A 14 16.42 -8.74 -12.40
C GLY A 14 17.17 -8.95 -11.08
N ASP A 15 17.74 -7.88 -10.57
CA ASP A 15 18.35 -7.87 -9.26
C ASP A 15 17.31 -7.93 -8.13
N GLU A 16 17.79 -7.96 -6.89
CA GLU A 16 16.96 -8.04 -5.69
C GLU A 16 15.97 -6.86 -5.60
N LEU A 17 16.44 -5.63 -5.83
CA LEU A 17 15.60 -4.43 -5.73
C LEU A 17 14.52 -4.40 -6.82
N THR A 18 14.89 -4.71 -8.05
CA THR A 18 13.95 -4.80 -9.17
C THR A 18 12.87 -5.83 -8.89
N THR A 19 13.26 -7.00 -8.38
CA THR A 19 12.32 -8.07 -8.03
C THR A 19 11.38 -7.62 -6.91
N ALA A 20 11.93 -7.09 -5.81
CA ALA A 20 11.13 -6.68 -4.66
C ALA A 20 10.16 -5.52 -5.00
N VAL A 21 10.60 -4.51 -5.75
CA VAL A 21 9.76 -3.40 -6.19
C VAL A 21 8.63 -3.91 -7.09
N SER A 22 8.91 -4.84 -8.00
CA SER A 22 7.86 -5.39 -8.88
C SER A 22 6.76 -6.12 -8.11
N PHE A 23 7.09 -6.87 -7.05
CA PHE A 23 6.12 -7.51 -6.17
C PHE A 23 5.34 -6.50 -5.33
N LEU A 24 6.02 -5.48 -4.81
CA LEU A 24 5.37 -4.42 -4.06
C LEU A 24 4.38 -3.63 -4.93
N ASP A 25 4.78 -3.24 -6.14
CA ASP A 25 3.92 -2.55 -7.10
C ASP A 25 2.72 -3.40 -7.51
N PHE A 26 2.91 -4.71 -7.66
CA PHE A 26 1.82 -5.65 -7.93
C PHE A 26 0.75 -5.61 -6.83
N GLN A 27 1.16 -5.59 -5.55
CA GLN A 27 0.23 -5.51 -4.41
C GLN A 27 -0.43 -4.13 -4.30
N ARG A 28 0.31 -3.04 -4.53
CA ARG A 28 -0.20 -1.66 -4.53
C ARG A 28 -1.30 -1.48 -5.57
N GLU A 29 -1.09 -2.01 -6.76
CA GLU A 29 -2.09 -1.99 -7.82
C GLU A 29 -3.29 -2.90 -7.52
N ALA A 30 -3.09 -4.02 -6.84
CA ALA A 30 -4.16 -4.93 -6.46
C ALA A 30 -5.18 -4.22 -5.57
N ILE A 31 -4.72 -3.52 -4.51
CA ILE A 31 -5.63 -2.81 -3.61
C ILE A 31 -6.36 -1.66 -4.30
N LEU A 32 -5.72 -0.91 -5.19
CA LEU A 32 -6.39 0.16 -5.94
C LEU A 32 -7.46 -0.38 -6.88
N ARG A 33 -7.20 -1.51 -7.57
CA ARG A 33 -8.20 -2.17 -8.42
C ARG A 33 -9.41 -2.66 -7.63
N THR A 34 -9.19 -3.16 -6.42
CA THR A 34 -10.30 -3.57 -5.54
C THR A 34 -11.25 -2.41 -5.24
N CYS A 35 -10.76 -1.16 -5.31
CA CYS A 35 -11.58 0.04 -5.12
C CYS A 35 -12.23 0.58 -6.40
N GLU A 36 -11.94 0.02 -7.58
CA GLU A 36 -12.45 0.53 -8.86
C GLU A 36 -13.96 0.30 -9.02
N GLY A 37 -14.65 1.31 -9.56
CA GLY A 37 -16.09 1.25 -9.87
C GLY A 37 -17.01 1.33 -8.66
N LEU A 38 -16.47 1.45 -7.44
CA LEU A 38 -17.26 1.65 -6.22
C LEU A 38 -17.54 3.14 -5.99
N THR A 39 -18.73 3.42 -5.43
CA THR A 39 -19.09 4.76 -4.94
C THR A 39 -18.34 5.08 -3.65
N ASP A 40 -18.33 6.37 -3.26
CA ASP A 40 -17.72 6.81 -2.00
C ASP A 40 -18.37 6.13 -0.79
N ASP A 41 -19.69 5.98 -0.78
CA ASP A 41 -20.42 5.29 0.27
C ASP A 41 -20.03 3.80 0.36
N GLN A 42 -19.86 3.13 -0.77
CA GLN A 42 -19.40 1.74 -0.81
C GLN A 42 -17.97 1.59 -0.31
N LEU A 43 -17.08 2.53 -0.64
CA LEU A 43 -15.70 2.52 -0.17
C LEU A 43 -15.58 2.75 1.34
N ARG A 44 -16.53 3.49 1.93
CA ARG A 44 -16.63 3.76 3.37
C ARG A 44 -17.47 2.73 4.13
N TRP A 45 -18.07 1.79 3.42
CA TRP A 45 -18.90 0.77 4.06
C TRP A 45 -18.08 -0.10 5.00
N VAL A 46 -18.57 -0.27 6.24
CA VAL A 46 -17.93 -1.05 7.29
C VAL A 46 -18.45 -2.47 7.27
N GLY A 47 -17.62 -3.41 6.86
CA GLY A 47 -17.99 -4.83 6.74
C GLY A 47 -17.66 -5.69 7.96
N VAL A 48 -16.90 -5.13 8.93
CA VAL A 48 -16.41 -5.88 10.10
C VAL A 48 -16.51 -5.03 11.38
N PRO A 49 -16.68 -5.66 12.57
CA PRO A 49 -16.89 -4.93 13.83
C PRO A 49 -15.77 -3.96 14.21
N THR A 50 -14.55 -4.16 13.70
CA THR A 50 -13.41 -3.28 13.96
C THR A 50 -13.45 -1.95 13.22
N GLY A 51 -14.44 -1.73 12.35
CA GLY A 51 -14.59 -0.48 11.59
C GLY A 51 -13.81 -0.45 10.27
N THR A 52 -13.09 -1.51 9.92
CA THR A 52 -12.29 -1.55 8.69
C THR A 52 -13.17 -1.41 7.44
N ASN A 53 -12.77 -0.54 6.53
CA ASN A 53 -13.41 -0.28 5.25
C ASN A 53 -12.34 -0.08 4.16
N LEU A 54 -12.76 -0.12 2.88
CA LEU A 54 -11.81 -0.05 1.76
C LEU A 54 -11.05 1.27 1.71
N LEU A 55 -11.73 2.40 1.92
CA LEU A 55 -11.08 3.72 1.87
C LEU A 55 -10.05 3.88 3.00
N GLY A 56 -10.39 3.41 4.20
CA GLY A 56 -9.50 3.40 5.35
C GLY A 56 -8.24 2.55 5.14
N LEU A 57 -8.37 1.40 4.46
CA LEU A 57 -7.22 0.56 4.11
C LEU A 57 -6.26 1.29 3.15
N VAL A 58 -6.78 1.98 2.13
CA VAL A 58 -5.94 2.76 1.20
C VAL A 58 -5.27 3.92 1.94
N SER A 59 -6.00 4.64 2.81
CA SER A 59 -5.43 5.72 3.63
C SER A 59 -4.32 5.23 4.55
N HIS A 60 -4.52 4.11 5.24
CA HIS A 60 -3.50 3.47 6.05
C HIS A 60 -2.22 3.12 5.26
N LEU A 61 -2.37 2.68 4.02
CA LEU A 61 -1.22 2.40 3.18
C LEU A 61 -0.49 3.66 2.70
N VAL A 62 -1.17 4.82 2.60
CA VAL A 62 -0.48 6.11 2.40
C VAL A 62 0.48 6.37 3.55
N ASP A 63 -0.01 6.27 4.80
CA ASP A 63 0.82 6.46 5.99
C ASP A 63 1.95 5.42 6.08
N SER A 64 1.68 4.18 5.69
CA SER A 64 2.70 3.12 5.66
C SER A 64 3.83 3.42 4.67
N GLU A 65 3.53 3.96 3.48
CA GLU A 65 4.55 4.40 2.51
C GLU A 65 5.40 5.54 3.09
N PHE A 66 4.75 6.54 3.68
CA PHE A 66 5.45 7.66 4.31
C PHE A 66 6.32 7.20 5.47
N TRP A 67 5.78 6.40 6.38
CA TRP A 67 6.50 5.92 7.55
C TRP A 67 7.74 5.12 7.19
N TRP A 68 7.60 4.14 6.30
CA TRP A 68 8.70 3.22 6.01
C TRP A 68 9.72 3.81 5.06
N PHE A 69 9.30 4.37 3.93
CA PHE A 69 10.24 4.84 2.91
C PHE A 69 10.63 6.30 3.10
N HIS A 70 9.67 7.20 3.31
CA HIS A 70 9.99 8.63 3.39
C HIS A 70 10.63 8.96 4.74
N HIS A 71 10.06 8.48 5.86
CA HIS A 71 10.57 8.80 7.18
C HIS A 71 11.78 7.93 7.55
N HIS A 72 11.66 6.61 7.61
CA HIS A 72 12.76 5.77 8.08
C HIS A 72 13.89 5.62 7.06
N VAL A 73 13.60 5.37 5.78
CA VAL A 73 14.66 5.20 4.77
C VAL A 73 15.27 6.53 4.38
N ASP A 74 14.47 7.58 4.14
CA ASP A 74 14.94 8.86 3.61
C ASP A 74 15.23 9.93 4.69
N GLY A 75 14.64 9.81 5.87
CA GLY A 75 14.84 10.73 6.99
C GLY A 75 13.89 11.92 7.01
N ASP A 76 12.83 11.92 6.19
CA ASP A 76 11.82 12.97 6.17
C ASP A 76 11.05 13.03 7.51
N ALA A 77 10.53 14.20 7.86
CA ALA A 77 9.62 14.33 9.01
C ALA A 77 8.29 13.61 8.70
N TRP A 78 7.70 13.00 9.74
CA TRP A 78 6.40 12.35 9.66
C TRP A 78 5.55 12.70 10.89
N ASP A 79 4.29 13.02 10.65
CA ASP A 79 3.30 13.40 11.66
C ASP A 79 1.95 12.65 11.51
N GLY A 80 1.92 11.59 10.72
CA GLY A 80 0.75 10.71 10.55
C GLY A 80 0.44 9.88 11.79
N ASP A 81 -0.71 9.23 11.79
CA ASP A 81 -1.20 8.47 12.94
C ASP A 81 -1.64 7.03 12.61
N PHE A 82 -1.60 6.62 11.33
CA PHE A 82 -2.13 5.35 10.82
C PHE A 82 -3.64 5.16 11.03
N ASP A 83 -4.39 6.23 11.29
CA ASP A 83 -5.83 6.12 11.44
C ASP A 83 -6.48 5.69 10.11
N MET A 84 -7.34 4.67 10.19
CA MET A 84 -8.14 4.22 9.05
C MET A 84 -9.44 5.03 8.90
N ASN A 85 -9.65 6.03 9.73
CA ASN A 85 -10.86 6.83 9.73
C ASN A 85 -10.69 8.06 8.83
N VAL A 86 -11.11 7.95 7.58
CA VAL A 86 -11.01 9.03 6.58
C VAL A 86 -12.15 10.03 6.79
N PRO A 87 -11.86 11.32 7.09
CA PRO A 87 -12.90 12.34 7.26
C PRO A 87 -13.82 12.44 6.02
N SER A 88 -15.09 12.77 6.24
CA SER A 88 -16.07 12.91 5.15
C SER A 88 -15.74 14.07 4.18
N SER A 89 -14.91 15.00 4.60
CA SER A 89 -14.41 16.11 3.77
C SER A 89 -13.34 15.67 2.76
N VAL A 90 -12.74 14.49 2.93
CA VAL A 90 -11.72 13.92 2.03
C VAL A 90 -12.38 12.92 1.10
N THR A 91 -12.26 13.14 -0.19
CA THR A 91 -12.85 12.27 -1.21
C THR A 91 -12.02 11.01 -1.45
N ALA A 92 -12.65 9.96 -1.98
CA ALA A 92 -11.95 8.74 -2.35
C ALA A 92 -10.87 8.98 -3.43
N ASP A 93 -11.10 9.92 -4.34
CA ASP A 93 -10.11 10.27 -5.37
C ASP A 93 -8.88 10.95 -4.77
N GLU A 94 -9.05 11.82 -3.79
CA GLU A 94 -7.91 12.41 -3.06
C GLU A 94 -7.07 11.35 -2.36
N VAL A 95 -7.69 10.37 -1.69
CA VAL A 95 -6.97 9.27 -1.05
C VAL A 95 -6.22 8.41 -2.07
N ARG A 96 -6.84 8.07 -3.21
CA ARG A 96 -6.18 7.32 -4.28
C ARG A 96 -5.00 8.08 -4.89
N GLN A 97 -5.15 9.39 -5.10
CA GLN A 97 -4.08 10.24 -5.61
C GLN A 97 -2.93 10.35 -4.60
N ALA A 98 -3.23 10.53 -3.32
CA ALA A 98 -2.24 10.54 -2.24
C ALA A 98 -1.46 9.22 -2.21
N TYR A 99 -2.13 8.07 -2.35
CA TYR A 99 -1.46 6.78 -2.39
C TYR A 99 -0.54 6.62 -3.60
N ARG A 100 -0.99 7.03 -4.79
CA ARG A 100 -0.14 7.00 -6.01
C ARG A 100 1.08 7.92 -5.87
N ALA A 101 0.90 9.10 -5.27
CA ALA A 101 2.00 10.05 -5.06
C ALA A 101 3.01 9.51 -4.03
N ALA A 102 2.54 8.97 -2.89
CA ALA A 102 3.39 8.35 -1.87
C ALA A 102 4.19 7.18 -2.45
N TRP A 103 3.52 6.28 -3.17
CA TRP A 103 4.15 5.16 -3.88
C TRP A 103 5.21 5.63 -4.89
N GLY A 104 4.88 6.62 -5.74
CA GLY A 104 5.84 7.18 -6.70
C GLY A 104 7.12 7.69 -6.01
N ARG A 105 6.97 8.45 -4.93
CA ARG A 105 8.08 8.93 -4.11
C ARG A 105 8.87 7.78 -3.47
N SER A 106 8.20 6.78 -2.93
CA SER A 106 8.87 5.60 -2.36
C SER A 106 9.75 4.89 -3.40
N ASN A 107 9.25 4.71 -4.62
CA ASN A 107 10.04 4.11 -5.71
C ASN A 107 11.24 4.98 -6.11
N GLU A 108 11.14 6.31 -6.07
CA GLU A 108 12.28 7.22 -6.27
C GLU A 108 13.33 7.06 -5.16
N ILE A 109 12.90 6.98 -3.90
CA ILE A 109 13.79 6.76 -2.74
C ILE A 109 14.53 5.43 -2.89
N ILE A 110 13.82 4.33 -3.16
CA ILE A 110 14.40 2.99 -3.34
C ILE A 110 15.46 3.02 -4.46
N ARG A 111 15.12 3.63 -5.60
CA ARG A 111 16.04 3.72 -6.75
C ARG A 111 17.27 4.55 -6.44
N ARG A 112 17.12 5.66 -5.70
CA ARG A 112 18.23 6.53 -5.30
C ARG A 112 19.16 5.87 -4.29
N VAL A 113 18.62 5.13 -3.33
CA VAL A 113 19.42 4.34 -2.36
C VAL A 113 20.18 3.23 -3.09
N GLY A 114 19.53 2.47 -3.97
CA GLY A 114 20.15 1.55 -4.91
C GLY A 114 20.90 0.35 -4.30
N ASP A 115 20.93 0.23 -2.99
CA ASP A 115 21.64 -0.83 -2.25
C ASP A 115 20.68 -1.51 -1.26
N PRO A 116 20.38 -2.81 -1.43
CA PRO A 116 19.48 -3.53 -0.53
C PRO A 116 20.02 -3.66 0.90
N ASP A 117 21.33 -3.53 1.11
CA ASP A 117 21.97 -3.56 2.44
C ASP A 117 22.05 -2.18 3.10
N ALA A 118 21.75 -1.10 2.39
CA ALA A 118 21.76 0.24 2.96
C ALA A 118 20.80 0.34 4.17
N LEU A 119 21.31 0.87 5.25
CA LEU A 119 20.54 1.03 6.49
C LEU A 119 19.64 2.26 6.42
N THR A 120 18.46 2.17 7.04
CA THR A 120 17.54 3.29 7.20
C THR A 120 18.23 4.52 7.77
N ALA A 121 17.86 5.72 7.32
CA ALA A 121 18.41 6.98 7.84
C ALA A 121 18.03 7.19 9.32
N LEU A 122 16.82 6.78 9.70
CA LEU A 122 16.32 6.84 11.06
C LEU A 122 16.11 5.42 11.64
N PRO A 123 16.38 5.21 12.93
CA PRO A 123 16.17 3.90 13.55
C PRO A 123 14.67 3.60 13.70
N VAL A 124 14.31 2.35 13.48
CA VAL A 124 13.00 1.81 13.83
C VAL A 124 13.14 1.28 15.27
N ARG A 125 12.49 1.95 16.22
CA ARG A 125 12.81 1.75 17.67
C ARG A 125 14.29 2.03 17.95
N GLU A 126 15.09 1.01 18.19
CA GLU A 126 16.52 1.14 18.53
C GLU A 126 17.45 0.65 17.42
N GLN A 127 16.91 0.17 16.30
CA GLN A 127 17.69 -0.46 15.23
C GLN A 127 17.52 0.24 13.89
N ARG A 128 18.60 0.40 13.15
CA ARG A 128 18.56 0.71 11.72
C ARG A 128 18.44 -0.60 10.96
N LEU A 129 17.46 -0.64 10.06
CA LEU A 129 17.12 -1.83 9.28
C LEU A 129 17.63 -1.69 7.85
N PRO A 130 18.09 -2.77 7.20
CA PRO A 130 18.47 -2.70 5.79
C PRO A 130 17.23 -2.51 4.90
N LEU A 131 17.42 -1.85 3.75
CA LEU A 131 16.34 -1.59 2.79
C LEU A 131 15.59 -2.86 2.38
N ARG A 132 16.28 -4.00 2.21
CA ARG A 132 15.61 -5.28 1.91
C ARG A 132 14.61 -5.71 2.96
N TRP A 133 14.88 -5.41 4.24
CA TRP A 133 13.94 -5.70 5.30
C TRP A 133 12.67 -4.84 5.19
N VAL A 134 12.85 -3.54 4.92
CA VAL A 134 11.72 -2.61 4.71
C VAL A 134 10.88 -3.05 3.52
N LEU A 135 11.51 -3.41 2.40
CA LEU A 135 10.81 -3.93 1.21
C LEU A 135 10.04 -5.21 1.50
N SER A 136 10.67 -6.16 2.20
CA SER A 136 10.02 -7.43 2.57
C SER A 136 8.81 -7.19 3.48
N HIS A 137 8.95 -6.28 4.46
CA HIS A 137 7.86 -5.88 5.34
C HIS A 137 6.72 -5.22 4.56
N MET A 138 7.03 -4.27 3.69
CA MET A 138 6.01 -3.55 2.90
C MET A 138 5.28 -4.43 1.89
N ILE A 139 5.96 -5.42 1.29
CA ILE A 139 5.31 -6.43 0.46
C ILE A 139 4.30 -7.22 1.28
N ALA A 140 4.71 -7.72 2.45
CA ALA A 140 3.84 -8.50 3.33
C ALA A 140 2.65 -7.67 3.86
N GLU A 141 2.89 -6.42 4.26
CA GLU A 141 1.88 -5.51 4.78
C GLU A 141 0.85 -5.15 3.71
N THR A 142 1.31 -4.73 2.53
CA THR A 142 0.42 -4.38 1.42
C THR A 142 -0.37 -5.60 0.93
N ALA A 143 0.24 -6.78 0.84
CA ALA A 143 -0.45 -8.02 0.45
C ALA A 143 -1.53 -8.42 1.46
N ARG A 144 -1.25 -8.27 2.77
CA ARG A 144 -2.25 -8.52 3.83
C ARG A 144 -3.47 -7.62 3.65
N HIS A 145 -3.25 -6.32 3.44
CA HIS A 145 -4.33 -5.36 3.27
C HIS A 145 -5.06 -5.53 1.94
N ALA A 146 -4.38 -5.95 0.87
CA ALA A 146 -5.03 -6.31 -0.39
C ALA A 146 -5.99 -7.51 -0.20
N GLY A 147 -5.58 -8.53 0.57
CA GLY A 147 -6.47 -9.65 0.91
C GLY A 147 -7.67 -9.25 1.77
N HIS A 148 -7.50 -8.32 2.73
CA HIS A 148 -8.64 -7.75 3.47
C HIS A 148 -9.58 -6.97 2.54
N ALA A 149 -9.03 -6.19 1.61
CA ALA A 149 -9.81 -5.44 0.63
C ALA A 149 -10.62 -6.36 -0.29
N ASP A 150 -10.04 -7.47 -0.74
CA ASP A 150 -10.75 -8.47 -1.56
C ASP A 150 -11.98 -9.03 -0.85
N ILE A 151 -11.86 -9.36 0.44
CA ILE A 151 -12.99 -9.87 1.24
C ILE A 151 -14.08 -8.79 1.41
N LEU A 152 -13.70 -7.55 1.71
CA LEU A 152 -14.64 -6.43 1.81
C LEU A 152 -15.34 -6.17 0.47
N ARG A 153 -14.62 -6.22 -0.64
CA ARG A 153 -15.16 -6.06 -1.99
C ARG A 153 -16.22 -7.12 -2.29
N GLU A 154 -15.91 -8.38 -2.02
CA GLU A 154 -16.85 -9.49 -2.22
C GLU A 154 -18.16 -9.29 -1.42
N GLN A 155 -18.07 -8.75 -0.20
CA GLN A 155 -19.25 -8.44 0.62
C GLN A 155 -20.07 -7.26 0.08
N ILE A 156 -19.43 -6.28 -0.59
CA ILE A 156 -20.11 -5.08 -1.13
C ILE A 156 -20.91 -5.41 -2.40
N ASP A 157 -20.31 -6.11 -3.36
CA ASP A 157 -20.90 -6.31 -4.69
C ASP A 157 -20.67 -7.70 -5.29
N GLY A 158 -20.09 -8.63 -4.56
CA GLY A 158 -19.81 -9.99 -5.00
C GLY A 158 -18.64 -10.12 -5.96
N ALA A 159 -17.93 -9.03 -6.28
CA ALA A 159 -16.73 -9.09 -7.11
C ALA A 159 -15.57 -9.71 -6.33
N THR A 160 -14.77 -10.53 -7.03
CA THR A 160 -13.58 -11.15 -6.44
C THR A 160 -12.32 -10.61 -7.12
N GLY A 161 -11.28 -10.35 -6.34
CA GLY A 161 -9.98 -9.85 -6.82
C GLY A 161 -9.12 -10.87 -7.58
N ARG A 162 -9.72 -11.96 -8.02
CA ARG A 162 -9.03 -13.07 -8.71
C ARG A 162 -8.92 -12.85 -10.20
#